data_e402fae99a5f4e39174a186ee9258ff6
#
_entry.id   e402fae99a5f4e39174a186ee9258ff6
#
_cell.length_a   1.000
_cell.length_b   1.000
_cell.length_c   1.000
_cell.angle_alpha   90.00
_cell.angle_beta   90.00
_cell.angle_gamma   90.00
#
_symmetry.space_group_name_H-M   'P 1'
#
loop_
_entity.id
_entity.type
_entity.pdbx_description
1 polymer ?
#
loop_
_entity_poly.entity_id
_entity_poly.type
_entity_poly.pdbx_seq_one_letter_code
_entity_poly.pdbx_strand_id
1 'polypeptide(L)'
;MGQKVKPIGLRVGINRTWDSRWYAGRNYGELLHQDIKLRAYLMDRLKQAAISRVVIERPAGRARVTIHAGRPGLIIGKKGQDIEKLRNDLSARLGGDVSLNIVEVRKPEIDAKLVAENIAQQLERRVGFRRAMKRAVQSAMRLGALGVRINCAGRLGGAEIARTEWYREGRVPLHTLRADVDYGEATAFTTYGACGIKVWVFKGEVMAHDPMAQDKRLAEQQSGSAPRSNG
;
A
#
# COMPACT_ATOMS: atom_id res chain seq x y z
N MET A 1 -8.92 23.38 11.97
CA MET A 1 -9.40 21.98 11.94
C MET A 1 -8.41 21.11 12.70
N GLY A 2 -8.88 20.23 13.59
CA GLY A 2 -8.03 19.36 14.39
C GLY A 2 -7.27 18.32 13.57
N GLN A 3 -6.24 17.74 14.16
CA GLN A 3 -5.46 16.64 13.61
C GLN A 3 -6.35 15.39 13.41
N LYS A 4 -6.13 14.66 12.34
CA LYS A 4 -6.85 13.42 12.05
C LYS A 4 -5.98 12.21 12.42
N VAL A 5 -6.54 11.27 13.16
CA VAL A 5 -5.86 10.01 13.45
C VAL A 5 -5.72 9.18 12.17
N LYS A 6 -4.58 8.51 12.00
CA LYS A 6 -4.34 7.62 10.86
C LYS A 6 -5.27 6.41 10.95
N PRO A 7 -6.13 6.14 9.96
CA PRO A 7 -7.15 5.10 10.07
C PRO A 7 -6.58 3.69 10.29
N ILE A 8 -5.42 3.40 9.71
CA ILE A 8 -4.72 2.13 9.88
C ILE A 8 -4.28 1.96 11.33
N GLY A 9 -3.60 2.97 11.90
CA GLY A 9 -3.12 2.93 13.29
C GLY A 9 -4.24 2.78 14.31
N LEU A 10 -5.40 3.41 14.09
CA LEU A 10 -6.57 3.27 14.97
C LEU A 10 -7.11 1.83 15.01
N ARG A 11 -6.90 1.04 13.95
CA ARG A 11 -7.44 -0.32 13.78
C ARG A 11 -6.42 -1.43 13.98
N VAL A 12 -5.19 -1.10 14.30
CA VAL A 12 -4.15 -2.08 14.62
C VAL A 12 -4.57 -2.87 15.88
N GLY A 13 -4.50 -4.20 15.79
CA GLY A 13 -4.96 -5.10 16.84
C GLY A 13 -6.47 -5.39 16.82
N ILE A 14 -7.27 -4.73 16.00
CA ILE A 14 -8.72 -4.95 15.88
C ILE A 14 -9.03 -5.73 14.60
N ASN A 15 -8.80 -5.14 13.44
CA ASN A 15 -9.00 -5.78 12.12
C ASN A 15 -7.79 -5.65 11.19
N ARG A 16 -6.70 -5.08 11.69
CA ARG A 16 -5.39 -4.96 11.02
C ARG A 16 -4.27 -5.34 11.96
N THR A 17 -3.17 -5.80 11.39
CA THR A 17 -1.93 -6.12 12.09
C THR A 17 -0.78 -5.26 11.56
N TRP A 18 0.37 -5.36 12.20
CA TRP A 18 1.59 -4.67 11.78
C TRP A 18 2.16 -5.23 10.47
N ASP A 19 2.87 -4.40 9.74
CA ASP A 19 3.61 -4.82 8.55
C ASP A 19 4.96 -5.47 8.89
N SER A 20 5.54 -5.20 10.08
CA SER A 20 6.65 -5.97 10.64
C SER A 20 6.14 -6.88 11.75
N ARG A 21 6.32 -8.20 11.59
CA ARG A 21 5.76 -9.24 12.47
C ARG A 21 6.87 -10.12 12.99
N TRP A 22 7.52 -9.66 14.05
CA TRP A 22 8.58 -10.38 14.73
C TRP A 22 8.72 -9.88 16.16
N TYR A 23 9.36 -10.69 16.97
CA TYR A 23 9.71 -10.37 18.35
C TYR A 23 11.22 -10.28 18.47
N ALA A 24 11.73 -9.31 19.24
CA ALA A 24 13.14 -9.17 19.56
C ALA A 24 13.32 -8.67 21.00
N GLY A 25 14.43 -9.09 21.64
CA GLY A 25 14.83 -8.60 22.95
C GLY A 25 15.72 -7.35 22.85
N ARG A 26 17.00 -7.50 23.17
CA ARG A 26 17.97 -6.38 23.26
C ARG A 26 18.27 -5.68 21.92
N ASN A 27 18.21 -6.41 20.82
CA ASN A 27 18.56 -5.91 19.47
C ASN A 27 17.34 -5.39 18.68
N TYR A 28 16.22 -5.04 19.37
CA TYR A 28 15.01 -4.50 18.75
C TYR A 28 15.30 -3.28 17.85
N GLY A 29 16.10 -2.31 18.36
CA GLY A 29 16.41 -1.07 17.63
C GLY A 29 17.15 -1.30 16.32
N GLU A 30 18.12 -2.22 16.31
CA GLU A 30 18.88 -2.57 15.11
C GLU A 30 18.00 -3.21 14.04
N LEU A 31 17.18 -4.19 14.44
CA LEU A 31 16.26 -4.88 13.54
C LEU A 31 15.20 -3.94 12.96
N LEU A 32 14.64 -3.05 13.80
CA LEU A 32 13.70 -2.03 13.34
C LEU A 32 14.32 -1.09 12.32
N HIS A 33 15.57 -0.65 12.58
CA HIS A 33 16.28 0.23 11.66
C HIS A 33 16.61 -0.44 10.32
N GLN A 34 16.96 -1.74 10.35
CA GLN A 34 17.11 -2.55 9.15
C GLN A 34 15.80 -2.61 8.35
N ASP A 35 14.66 -2.87 9.00
CA ASP A 35 13.36 -2.95 8.34
C ASP A 35 12.95 -1.62 7.69
N ILE A 36 13.21 -0.49 8.35
CA ILE A 36 12.93 0.85 7.80
C ILE A 36 13.77 1.10 6.54
N LYS A 37 15.08 0.83 6.60
CA LYS A 37 15.98 0.97 5.44
C LYS A 37 15.58 0.07 4.28
N LEU A 38 15.21 -1.17 4.59
CA LEU A 38 14.80 -2.16 3.60
C LEU A 38 13.51 -1.74 2.89
N ARG A 39 12.49 -1.26 3.63
CA ARG A 39 11.28 -0.74 3.02
C ARG A 39 11.55 0.45 2.12
N ALA A 40 12.32 1.42 2.59
CA ALA A 40 12.70 2.59 1.79
C ALA A 40 13.40 2.18 0.48
N TYR A 41 14.35 1.25 0.56
CA TYR A 41 15.04 0.70 -0.61
C TYR A 41 14.10 0.00 -1.60
N LEU A 42 13.22 -0.87 -1.11
CA LEU A 42 12.27 -1.59 -1.97
C LEU A 42 11.28 -0.63 -2.64
N MET A 43 10.75 0.33 -1.91
CA MET A 43 9.81 1.33 -2.43
C MET A 43 10.46 2.22 -3.49
N ASP A 44 11.73 2.56 -3.34
CA ASP A 44 12.46 3.37 -4.32
C ASP A 44 12.81 2.56 -5.58
N ARG A 45 13.40 1.38 -5.40
CA ARG A 45 13.83 0.53 -6.53
C ARG A 45 12.68 0.02 -7.38
N LEU A 46 11.54 -0.28 -6.76
CA LEU A 46 10.40 -0.93 -7.40
C LEU A 46 9.21 0.03 -7.64
N LYS A 47 9.45 1.32 -7.77
CA LYS A 47 8.40 2.33 -8.04
C LYS A 47 7.46 1.96 -9.21
N GLN A 48 8.01 1.34 -10.26
CA GLN A 48 7.24 0.96 -11.45
C GLN A 48 6.32 -0.25 -11.23
N ALA A 49 6.64 -1.08 -10.23
CA ALA A 49 5.88 -2.28 -9.92
C ALA A 49 4.59 -2.02 -9.13
N ALA A 50 4.35 -0.77 -8.73
CA ALA A 50 3.18 -0.35 -7.94
C ALA A 50 3.05 -1.16 -6.64
N ILE A 51 3.96 -0.92 -5.69
CA ILE A 51 3.97 -1.61 -4.39
C ILE A 51 2.90 -1.02 -3.48
N SER A 52 1.98 -1.86 -3.02
CA SER A 52 0.98 -1.51 -2.01
C SER A 52 1.58 -1.51 -0.61
N ARG A 53 2.17 -2.64 -0.20
CA ARG A 53 2.78 -2.80 1.12
C ARG A 53 3.89 -3.85 1.10
N VAL A 54 4.78 -3.78 2.09
CA VAL A 54 5.87 -4.74 2.32
C VAL A 54 5.72 -5.29 3.74
N VAL A 55 5.46 -6.59 3.85
CA VAL A 55 5.37 -7.31 5.13
C VAL A 55 6.70 -8.00 5.39
N ILE A 56 7.24 -7.82 6.60
CA ILE A 56 8.51 -8.41 7.02
C ILE A 56 8.27 -9.30 8.23
N GLU A 57 8.62 -10.56 8.11
CA GLU A 57 8.57 -11.56 9.18
C GLU A 57 9.98 -12.08 9.44
N ARG A 58 10.30 -12.43 10.69
CA ARG A 58 11.62 -12.95 11.05
C ARG A 58 11.50 -14.26 11.84
N PRO A 59 11.01 -15.35 11.22
CA PRO A 59 10.97 -16.65 11.87
C PRO A 59 12.39 -17.18 12.08
N ALA A 60 12.72 -17.58 13.31
CA ALA A 60 14.01 -18.21 13.67
C ALA A 60 15.25 -17.45 13.12
N GLY A 61 15.21 -16.11 13.12
CA GLY A 61 16.33 -15.27 12.65
C GLY A 61 16.46 -15.13 11.13
N ARG A 62 15.67 -15.84 10.34
CA ARG A 62 15.61 -15.66 8.88
C ARG A 62 14.62 -14.55 8.52
N ALA A 63 14.93 -13.74 7.52
CA ALA A 63 14.01 -12.71 7.07
C ALA A 63 13.10 -13.23 5.94
N ARG A 64 11.78 -13.15 6.14
CA ARG A 64 10.80 -13.37 5.08
C ARG A 64 10.19 -12.04 4.70
N VAL A 65 10.37 -11.63 3.46
CA VAL A 65 9.86 -10.38 2.91
C VAL A 65 8.76 -10.67 1.91
N THR A 66 7.53 -10.26 2.23
CA THR A 66 6.38 -10.41 1.32
C THR A 66 6.04 -9.06 0.73
N ILE A 67 6.12 -8.94 -0.59
CA ILE A 67 5.83 -7.72 -1.34
C ILE A 67 4.47 -7.85 -2.01
N HIS A 68 3.53 -6.97 -1.66
CA HIS A 68 2.25 -6.85 -2.33
C HIS A 68 2.37 -5.83 -3.45
N ALA A 69 2.24 -6.25 -4.70
CA ALA A 69 2.43 -5.41 -5.88
C ALA A 69 1.27 -5.52 -6.87
N GLY A 70 0.95 -4.40 -7.52
CA GLY A 70 -0.06 -4.37 -8.59
C GLY A 70 0.46 -4.90 -9.93
N ARG A 71 1.80 -4.98 -10.10
CA ARG A 71 2.46 -5.47 -11.32
C ARG A 71 3.60 -6.42 -10.98
N PRO A 72 3.30 -7.64 -10.53
CA PRO A 72 4.32 -8.60 -10.06
C PRO A 72 5.32 -8.99 -11.14
N GLY A 73 4.91 -9.02 -12.41
CA GLY A 73 5.79 -9.35 -13.54
C GLY A 73 7.03 -8.45 -13.66
N LEU A 74 6.93 -7.18 -13.26
CA LEU A 74 8.08 -6.26 -13.25
C LEU A 74 9.09 -6.55 -12.14
N ILE A 75 8.69 -7.26 -11.09
CA ILE A 75 9.58 -7.67 -10.00
C ILE A 75 10.25 -9.00 -10.34
N ILE A 76 9.50 -9.93 -10.93
CA ILE A 76 9.99 -11.26 -11.29
C ILE A 76 11.00 -11.16 -12.42
N GLY A 77 10.72 -10.31 -13.42
CA GLY A 77 11.56 -10.12 -14.58
C GLY A 77 11.57 -11.31 -15.54
N LYS A 78 12.43 -11.25 -16.56
CA LYS A 78 12.56 -12.31 -17.54
C LYS A 78 13.19 -13.56 -16.89
N LYS A 79 12.49 -14.70 -16.94
CA LYS A 79 12.94 -15.99 -16.39
C LYS A 79 13.36 -15.95 -14.90
N GLY A 80 12.82 -15.00 -14.12
CA GLY A 80 13.12 -14.90 -12.69
C GLY A 80 14.47 -14.28 -12.32
N GLN A 81 15.22 -13.74 -13.28
CA GLN A 81 16.54 -13.16 -13.02
C GLN A 81 16.53 -11.94 -12.09
N ASP A 82 15.50 -11.11 -12.20
CA ASP A 82 15.43 -9.88 -11.42
C ASP A 82 15.05 -10.15 -9.97
N ILE A 83 14.22 -11.16 -9.71
CA ILE A 83 13.89 -11.58 -8.35
C ILE A 83 15.11 -12.22 -7.66
N GLU A 84 15.95 -12.99 -8.36
CA GLU A 84 17.18 -13.56 -7.79
C GLU A 84 18.21 -12.47 -7.46
N LYS A 85 18.39 -11.49 -8.35
CA LYS A 85 19.23 -10.32 -8.07
C LYS A 85 18.72 -9.55 -6.85
N LEU A 86 17.41 -9.33 -6.78
CA LEU A 86 16.80 -8.64 -5.66
C LEU A 86 17.00 -9.41 -4.35
N ARG A 87 16.84 -10.75 -4.36
CA ARG A 87 17.08 -11.61 -3.21
C ARG A 87 18.53 -11.50 -2.72
N ASN A 88 19.50 -11.57 -3.63
CA ASN A 88 20.91 -11.45 -3.30
C ASN A 88 21.27 -10.08 -2.70
N ASP A 89 20.71 -9.00 -3.28
CA ASP A 89 20.88 -7.64 -2.76
C ASP A 89 20.30 -7.49 -1.35
N LEU A 90 19.14 -8.12 -1.09
CA LEU A 90 18.52 -8.10 0.24
C LEU A 90 19.31 -8.94 1.26
N SER A 91 19.82 -10.09 0.86
CA SER A 91 20.67 -10.94 1.70
C SER A 91 21.95 -10.22 2.10
N ALA A 92 22.60 -9.52 1.16
CA ALA A 92 23.78 -8.71 1.44
C ALA A 92 23.50 -7.56 2.43
N ARG A 93 22.32 -6.91 2.35
CA ARG A 93 21.93 -5.81 3.24
C ARG A 93 21.52 -6.25 4.64
N LEU A 94 20.90 -7.42 4.75
CA LEU A 94 20.43 -7.95 6.04
C LEU A 94 21.46 -8.84 6.75
N GLY A 95 22.52 -9.24 6.04
CA GLY A 95 23.57 -10.12 6.58
C GLY A 95 23.10 -11.55 6.86
N GLY A 96 22.04 -12.02 6.17
CA GLY A 96 21.46 -13.34 6.38
C GLY A 96 20.62 -13.84 5.21
N ASP A 97 20.09 -15.07 5.35
CA ASP A 97 19.22 -15.66 4.32
C ASP A 97 17.85 -14.95 4.29
N VAL A 98 17.41 -14.59 3.06
CA VAL A 98 16.17 -13.87 2.81
C VAL A 98 15.27 -14.69 1.92
N SER A 99 14.07 -14.98 2.41
CA SER A 99 12.99 -15.53 1.60
C SER A 99 12.14 -14.39 1.05
N LEU A 100 12.04 -14.29 -0.28
CA LEU A 100 11.24 -13.27 -0.96
C LEU A 100 9.98 -13.91 -1.51
N ASN A 101 8.83 -13.33 -1.12
CA ASN A 101 7.52 -13.72 -1.63
C ASN A 101 6.84 -12.53 -2.31
N ILE A 102 6.20 -12.75 -3.46
CA ILE A 102 5.49 -11.71 -4.21
C ILE A 102 4.03 -12.10 -4.28
N VAL A 103 3.19 -11.17 -3.86
CA VAL A 103 1.73 -11.32 -3.82
C VAL A 103 1.12 -10.29 -4.76
N GLU A 104 0.29 -10.74 -5.69
CA GLU A 104 -0.42 -9.87 -6.61
C GLU A 104 -1.60 -9.16 -5.92
N VAL A 105 -1.71 -7.85 -6.13
CA VAL A 105 -2.89 -7.06 -5.77
C VAL A 105 -3.84 -7.05 -6.96
N ARG A 106 -4.88 -7.92 -6.93
CA ARG A 106 -5.82 -8.11 -8.06
C ARG A 106 -6.64 -6.87 -8.42
N LYS A 107 -6.94 -6.01 -7.44
CA LYS A 107 -7.75 -4.80 -7.62
C LYS A 107 -6.96 -3.57 -7.14
N PRO A 108 -5.97 -3.09 -7.92
CA PRO A 108 -5.13 -1.95 -7.53
C PRO A 108 -5.91 -0.65 -7.36
N GLU A 109 -7.05 -0.51 -8.02
CA GLU A 109 -7.91 0.68 -7.92
C GLU A 109 -8.71 0.78 -6.62
N ILE A 110 -8.74 -0.30 -5.81
CA ILE A 110 -9.33 -0.29 -4.45
C ILE A 110 -8.25 -0.21 -3.37
N ASP A 111 -6.99 -0.29 -3.74
CA ASP A 111 -5.87 -0.11 -2.82
C ASP A 111 -5.56 1.37 -2.66
N ALA A 112 -5.70 1.89 -1.44
CA ALA A 112 -5.58 3.33 -1.19
C ALA A 112 -4.17 3.87 -1.51
N LYS A 113 -3.11 3.07 -1.28
CA LYS A 113 -1.73 3.47 -1.56
C LYS A 113 -1.50 3.58 -3.07
N LEU A 114 -1.92 2.58 -3.83
CA LEU A 114 -1.77 2.55 -5.28
C LEU A 114 -2.59 3.65 -5.97
N VAL A 115 -3.80 3.92 -5.48
CA VAL A 115 -4.62 5.04 -5.97
C VAL A 115 -3.94 6.37 -5.71
N ALA A 116 -3.36 6.58 -4.51
CA ALA A 116 -2.66 7.81 -4.19
C ALA A 116 -1.44 8.03 -5.10
N GLU A 117 -0.64 7.00 -5.33
CA GLU A 117 0.53 7.04 -6.23
C GLU A 117 0.13 7.29 -7.69
N ASN A 118 -0.94 6.67 -8.15
CA ASN A 118 -1.46 6.89 -9.51
C ASN A 118 -1.88 8.35 -9.70
N ILE A 119 -2.58 8.95 -8.74
CA ILE A 119 -2.96 10.36 -8.79
C ILE A 119 -1.70 11.24 -8.77
N ALA A 120 -0.69 10.93 -7.94
CA ALA A 120 0.56 11.66 -7.88
C ALA A 120 1.26 11.69 -9.25
N GLN A 121 1.41 10.53 -9.89
CA GLN A 121 2.00 10.42 -11.23
C GLN A 121 1.22 11.20 -12.29
N GLN A 122 -0.12 11.22 -12.19
CA GLN A 122 -0.94 12.03 -13.11
C GLN A 122 -0.73 13.53 -12.91
N LEU A 123 -0.60 13.99 -11.65
CA LEU A 123 -0.30 15.40 -11.35
C LEU A 123 1.09 15.81 -11.85
N GLU A 124 2.10 14.96 -11.70
CA GLU A 124 3.45 15.18 -12.24
C GLU A 124 3.45 15.29 -13.77
N ARG A 125 2.57 14.53 -14.44
CA ARG A 125 2.33 14.61 -15.88
C ARG A 125 1.42 15.78 -16.30
N ARG A 126 1.15 16.72 -15.38
CA ARG A 126 0.32 17.92 -15.60
C ARG A 126 -1.13 17.63 -15.99
N VAL A 127 -1.67 16.48 -15.61
CA VAL A 127 -3.11 16.19 -15.72
C VAL A 127 -3.87 17.06 -14.73
N GLY A 128 -5.00 17.64 -15.12
CA GLY A 128 -5.83 18.44 -14.25
C GLY A 128 -6.28 17.68 -13.01
N PHE A 129 -6.01 18.18 -11.81
CA PHE A 129 -6.23 17.49 -10.53
C PHE A 129 -7.69 17.07 -10.32
N ARG A 130 -8.67 17.90 -10.73
CA ARG A 130 -10.10 17.57 -10.65
C ARG A 130 -10.46 16.34 -11.47
N ARG A 131 -9.89 16.25 -12.69
CA ARG A 131 -10.11 15.10 -13.59
C ARG A 131 -9.47 13.84 -13.02
N ALA A 132 -8.24 13.93 -12.50
CA ALA A 132 -7.54 12.81 -11.88
C ALA A 132 -8.31 12.26 -10.67
N MET A 133 -8.75 13.14 -9.75
CA MET A 133 -9.52 12.75 -8.57
C MET A 133 -10.87 12.12 -8.91
N LYS A 134 -11.67 12.74 -9.80
CA LYS A 134 -12.97 12.20 -10.22
C LYS A 134 -12.84 10.82 -10.86
N ARG A 135 -11.87 10.65 -11.76
CA ARG A 135 -11.60 9.36 -12.41
C ARG A 135 -11.24 8.28 -11.40
N ALA A 136 -10.38 8.59 -10.43
CA ALA A 136 -9.96 7.64 -9.40
C ALA A 136 -11.14 7.22 -8.52
N VAL A 137 -12.01 8.18 -8.10
CA VAL A 137 -13.22 7.89 -7.32
C VAL A 137 -14.16 6.98 -8.10
N GLN A 138 -14.49 7.33 -9.35
CA GLN A 138 -15.38 6.54 -10.20
C GLN A 138 -14.84 5.12 -10.45
N SER A 139 -13.52 4.97 -10.68
CA SER A 139 -12.91 3.65 -10.88
C SER A 139 -13.01 2.80 -9.63
N ALA A 140 -12.71 3.34 -8.46
CA ALA A 140 -12.79 2.61 -7.19
C ALA A 140 -14.24 2.20 -6.85
N MET A 141 -15.23 3.08 -7.05
CA MET A 141 -16.65 2.78 -6.82
C MET A 141 -17.15 1.68 -7.76
N ARG A 142 -16.79 1.74 -9.05
CA ARG A 142 -17.18 0.73 -10.05
C ARG A 142 -16.64 -0.66 -9.73
N LEU A 143 -15.45 -0.75 -9.09
CA LEU A 143 -14.82 -2.02 -8.72
C LEU A 143 -15.29 -2.58 -7.36
N GLY A 144 -16.23 -1.89 -6.70
CA GLY A 144 -16.91 -2.37 -5.51
C GLY A 144 -16.42 -1.76 -4.20
N ALA A 145 -15.75 -0.61 -4.21
CA ALA A 145 -15.57 0.17 -2.99
C ALA A 145 -16.92 0.72 -2.52
N LEU A 146 -17.20 0.65 -1.22
CA LEU A 146 -18.44 1.19 -0.62
C LEU A 146 -18.37 2.70 -0.35
N GLY A 147 -17.17 3.25 -0.41
CA GLY A 147 -16.95 4.67 -0.31
C GLY A 147 -15.48 5.03 -0.47
N VAL A 148 -15.27 6.20 -1.06
CA VAL A 148 -13.93 6.73 -1.32
C VAL A 148 -13.88 8.21 -0.97
N ARG A 149 -12.79 8.62 -0.35
CA ARG A 149 -12.46 10.02 -0.14
C ARG A 149 -11.04 10.28 -0.60
N ILE A 150 -10.86 11.30 -1.42
CA ILE A 150 -9.54 11.74 -1.90
C ILE A 150 -9.36 13.20 -1.51
N ASN A 151 -8.21 13.55 -0.99
CA ASN A 151 -7.82 14.89 -0.62
C ASN A 151 -6.50 15.24 -1.30
N CYS A 152 -6.46 16.34 -2.04
CA CYS A 152 -5.25 16.91 -2.63
C CYS A 152 -4.99 18.28 -2.03
N ALA A 153 -3.78 18.50 -1.56
CA ALA A 153 -3.35 19.77 -0.92
C ALA A 153 -2.03 20.26 -1.53
N GLY A 154 -1.93 21.54 -1.77
CA GLY A 154 -0.73 22.17 -2.34
C GLY A 154 -1.09 23.23 -3.37
N ARG A 155 -0.13 23.60 -4.22
CA ARG A 155 -0.32 24.56 -5.34
C ARG A 155 -1.00 23.86 -6.52
N LEU A 156 -2.30 23.59 -6.36
CA LEU A 156 -3.09 22.82 -7.34
C LEU A 156 -3.24 23.59 -8.66
N GLY A 157 -2.78 22.96 -9.75
CA GLY A 157 -2.79 23.56 -11.09
C GLY A 157 -1.81 24.72 -11.27
N GLY A 158 -0.81 24.87 -10.39
CA GLY A 158 0.18 25.94 -10.44
C GLY A 158 -0.26 27.25 -9.79
N ALA A 159 -1.38 27.25 -9.03
CA ALA A 159 -1.84 28.43 -8.30
C ALA A 159 -0.78 28.93 -7.32
N GLU A 160 -0.64 30.24 -7.15
CA GLU A 160 0.32 30.83 -6.22
C GLU A 160 -0.01 30.49 -4.77
N ILE A 161 -1.30 30.50 -4.41
CA ILE A 161 -1.77 30.17 -3.08
C ILE A 161 -2.11 28.69 -3.02
N ALA A 162 -1.50 27.98 -2.07
CA ALA A 162 -1.80 26.58 -1.81
C ALA A 162 -3.22 26.46 -1.24
N ARG A 163 -3.93 25.44 -1.71
CA ARG A 163 -5.26 25.12 -1.19
C ARG A 163 -5.46 23.62 -1.10
N THR A 164 -6.51 23.24 -0.40
CA THR A 164 -6.93 21.84 -0.23
C THR A 164 -8.25 21.64 -0.92
N GLU A 165 -8.29 20.67 -1.84
CA GLU A 165 -9.54 20.24 -2.47
C GLU A 165 -9.76 18.74 -2.22
N TRP A 166 -11.02 18.34 -2.07
CA TRP A 166 -11.36 16.94 -1.79
C TRP A 166 -12.61 16.51 -2.55
N TYR A 167 -12.65 15.23 -2.86
CA TYR A 167 -13.82 14.54 -3.40
C TYR A 167 -14.16 13.35 -2.52
N ARG A 168 -15.47 13.10 -2.34
CA ARG A 168 -15.97 11.95 -1.62
C ARG A 168 -17.20 11.40 -2.33
N GLU A 169 -17.26 10.08 -2.43
CA GLU A 169 -18.42 9.34 -2.92
C GLU A 169 -18.65 8.14 -2.00
N GLY A 170 -19.93 7.83 -1.72
CA GLY A 170 -20.29 6.80 -0.78
C GLY A 170 -20.01 7.16 0.69
N ARG A 171 -19.94 6.13 1.51
CA ARG A 171 -19.76 6.22 2.98
C ARG A 171 -18.29 5.94 3.36
N VAL A 172 -17.69 6.78 4.19
CA VAL A 172 -16.34 6.55 4.74
C VAL A 172 -16.38 6.72 6.27
N PRO A 173 -16.69 5.66 7.03
CA PRO A 173 -16.91 5.70 8.48
C PRO A 173 -15.56 5.65 9.21
N LEU A 174 -14.93 6.80 9.45
CA LEU A 174 -13.60 6.87 10.08
C LEU A 174 -13.60 6.48 11.55
N HIS A 175 -14.71 6.69 12.27
CA HIS A 175 -14.83 6.40 13.70
C HIS A 175 -15.27 4.97 14.01
N THR A 176 -15.84 4.25 13.05
CA THR A 176 -16.30 2.88 13.22
C THR A 176 -15.11 1.92 13.18
N LEU A 177 -14.77 1.28 14.29
CA LEU A 177 -13.59 0.39 14.40
C LEU A 177 -13.70 -0.86 13.54
N ARG A 178 -14.91 -1.45 13.43
CA ARG A 178 -15.16 -2.62 12.59
C ARG A 178 -15.09 -2.33 11.09
N ALA A 179 -15.09 -1.06 10.68
CA ALA A 179 -14.99 -0.68 9.27
C ALA A 179 -13.59 -0.93 8.73
N ASP A 180 -13.48 -1.66 7.63
CA ASP A 180 -12.24 -1.84 6.89
C ASP A 180 -11.99 -0.61 6.02
N VAL A 181 -11.25 0.34 6.57
CA VAL A 181 -10.85 1.57 5.89
C VAL A 181 -9.37 1.49 5.55
N ASP A 182 -9.09 1.43 4.27
CA ASP A 182 -7.73 1.52 3.75
C ASP A 182 -7.30 2.98 3.60
N TYR A 183 -6.02 3.25 3.84
CA TYR A 183 -5.46 4.59 3.79
C TYR A 183 -4.14 4.60 3.04
N GLY A 184 -3.99 5.53 2.11
CA GLY A 184 -2.76 5.75 1.38
C GLY A 184 -2.43 7.23 1.28
N GLU A 185 -1.14 7.52 1.30
CA GLU A 185 -0.61 8.86 1.07
C GLU A 185 0.50 8.81 0.02
N ALA A 186 0.55 9.85 -0.81
CA ALA A 186 1.58 10.07 -1.80
C ALA A 186 1.85 11.56 -1.96
N THR A 187 3.03 11.89 -2.42
CA THR A 187 3.42 13.27 -2.73
C THR A 187 3.78 13.35 -4.20
N ALA A 188 3.15 14.27 -4.91
CA ALA A 188 3.49 14.61 -6.30
C ALA A 188 4.48 15.78 -6.30
N PHE A 189 5.63 15.60 -6.90
CA PHE A 189 6.63 16.65 -7.07
C PHE A 189 6.41 17.34 -8.41
N THR A 190 5.78 18.50 -8.38
CA THR A 190 5.52 19.32 -9.56
C THR A 190 6.54 20.43 -9.71
N THR A 191 6.61 21.06 -10.89
CA THR A 191 7.46 22.23 -11.13
C THR A 191 7.14 23.43 -10.21
N TYR A 192 5.93 23.47 -9.64
CA TYR A 192 5.46 24.53 -8.74
C TYR A 192 5.60 24.18 -7.25
N GLY A 193 6.09 22.97 -6.94
CA GLY A 193 6.25 22.50 -5.57
C GLY A 193 5.58 21.14 -5.32
N ALA A 194 5.59 20.70 -4.08
CA ALA A 194 5.03 19.43 -3.65
C ALA A 194 3.52 19.52 -3.42
N CYS A 195 2.75 18.56 -3.96
CA CYS A 195 1.33 18.40 -3.71
C CYS A 195 1.09 17.09 -2.95
N GLY A 196 0.54 17.17 -1.74
CA GLY A 196 0.20 16.02 -0.91
C GLY A 196 -1.16 15.43 -1.30
N ILE A 197 -1.22 14.11 -1.43
CA ILE A 197 -2.42 13.36 -1.75
C ILE A 197 -2.70 12.38 -0.62
N LYS A 198 -3.96 12.36 -0.14
CA LYS A 198 -4.43 11.42 0.87
C LYS A 198 -5.68 10.73 0.36
N VAL A 199 -5.72 9.42 0.46
CA VAL A 199 -6.82 8.59 -0.04
C VAL A 199 -7.34 7.70 1.08
N TRP A 200 -8.66 7.62 1.23
CA TRP A 200 -9.37 6.70 2.11
C TRP A 200 -10.31 5.88 1.25
N VAL A 201 -10.23 4.57 1.38
CA VAL A 201 -11.10 3.62 0.67
C VAL A 201 -11.81 2.74 1.70
N PHE A 202 -13.12 2.78 1.72
CA PHE A 202 -13.94 1.92 2.56
C PHE A 202 -14.32 0.65 1.79
N LYS A 203 -13.86 -0.50 2.28
CA LYS A 203 -14.04 -1.81 1.64
C LYS A 203 -15.20 -2.62 2.20
N GLY A 204 -15.73 -2.21 3.36
CA GLY A 204 -16.81 -2.92 4.06
C GLY A 204 -16.56 -3.03 5.56
N GLU A 205 -17.39 -3.79 6.24
CA GLU A 205 -17.26 -4.04 7.67
C GLU A 205 -16.75 -5.46 7.94
N VAL A 206 -15.87 -5.60 8.92
CA VAL A 206 -15.34 -6.88 9.41
C VAL A 206 -15.97 -7.12 10.76
N MET A 207 -16.85 -8.11 10.85
CA MET A 207 -17.58 -8.42 12.07
C MET A 207 -16.78 -9.30 13.04
N ALA A 208 -15.92 -10.17 12.52
CA ALA A 208 -15.02 -10.96 13.33
C ALA A 208 -13.84 -10.10 13.81
N HIS A 209 -13.55 -10.20 15.12
CA HIS A 209 -12.35 -9.58 15.70
C HIS A 209 -11.13 -10.44 15.37
N ASP A 210 -10.57 -10.26 14.20
CA ASP A 210 -9.39 -10.98 13.72
C ASP A 210 -8.42 -9.98 13.05
N PRO A 211 -7.30 -9.64 13.72
CA PRO A 211 -6.29 -8.75 13.15
C PRO A 211 -5.67 -9.25 11.84
N MET A 212 -5.71 -10.57 11.59
CA MET A 212 -5.19 -11.22 10.38
C MET A 212 -6.24 -11.40 9.28
N ALA A 213 -7.47 -10.94 9.48
CA ALA A 213 -8.58 -11.18 8.55
C ALA A 213 -8.28 -10.74 7.11
N GLN A 214 -7.56 -9.65 6.92
CA GLN A 214 -7.18 -9.17 5.59
C GLN A 214 -6.22 -10.12 4.87
N ASP A 215 -5.23 -10.62 5.59
CA ASP A 215 -4.22 -11.51 5.01
C ASP A 215 -4.82 -12.88 4.71
N LYS A 216 -5.72 -13.39 5.56
CA LYS A 216 -6.49 -14.61 5.30
C LYS A 216 -7.33 -14.48 4.04
N ARG A 217 -8.07 -13.38 3.88
CA ARG A 217 -8.86 -13.12 2.66
C ARG A 217 -7.99 -13.04 1.40
N LEU A 218 -6.80 -12.44 1.48
CA LEU A 218 -5.88 -12.40 0.36
C LEU A 218 -5.31 -13.79 0.03
N ALA A 219 -4.98 -14.58 1.04
CA ALA A 219 -4.53 -15.96 0.86
C ALA A 219 -5.61 -16.87 0.26
N GLU A 220 -6.85 -16.76 0.73
CA GLU A 220 -8.00 -17.50 0.19
C GLU A 220 -8.28 -17.15 -1.28
N GLN A 221 -8.18 -15.88 -1.64
CA GLN A 221 -8.33 -15.44 -3.04
C GLN A 221 -7.24 -15.99 -3.96
N GLN A 222 -6.05 -16.27 -3.44
CA GLN A 222 -4.95 -16.87 -4.20
C GLN A 222 -5.11 -18.39 -4.32
N SER A 223 -5.52 -19.08 -3.26
CA SER A 223 -5.71 -20.54 -3.27
C SER A 223 -6.89 -20.98 -4.14
N GLY A 224 -7.95 -20.18 -4.22
CA GLY A 224 -9.12 -20.44 -5.09
C GLY A 224 -8.86 -20.31 -6.59
N SER A 225 -7.67 -19.89 -7.01
CA SER A 225 -7.29 -19.72 -8.42
C SER A 225 -6.26 -20.75 -8.91
N ALA A 226 -5.85 -21.70 -8.09
CA ALA A 226 -5.04 -22.82 -8.56
C ALA A 226 -5.88 -23.67 -9.53
N PRO A 227 -5.44 -23.89 -10.80
CA PRO A 227 -6.15 -24.77 -11.70
C PRO A 227 -6.18 -26.16 -11.05
N ARG A 228 -7.38 -26.72 -10.89
CA ARG A 228 -7.51 -28.15 -10.55
C ARG A 228 -6.80 -28.91 -11.67
N SER A 229 -5.65 -29.50 -11.36
CA SER A 229 -5.03 -30.50 -12.23
C SER A 229 -5.99 -31.64 -12.30
N ASN A 230 -6.75 -31.75 -13.40
CA ASN A 230 -7.47 -32.96 -13.75
C ASN A 230 -6.41 -34.04 -13.99
N GLY A 231 -6.36 -35.03 -13.07
CA GLY A 231 -5.72 -36.30 -13.29
C GLY A 231 -6.54 -37.12 -14.26
#